data_68940743f6c6bde012d7f6488683b161
#
_entry.id   68940743f6c6bde012d7f6488683b161
#
_cell.length_a   1.000
_cell.length_b   1.000
_cell.length_c   1.000
_cell.angle_alpha   90.00
_cell.angle_beta   90.00
_cell.angle_gamma   90.00
#
_symmetry.space_group_name_H-M   'P 1'
#
loop_
_entity.id
_entity.type
_entity.pdbx_description
1 polymer ?
#
loop_
_entity_poly.entity_id
_entity_poly.type
_entity_poly.pdbx_seq_one_letter_code
_entity_poly.pdbx_strand_id
1 'polypeptide(L)'
;MCKIVITILLSLYFSFSAFGMKVFDMKEIRDPSTLQIKVLQEWHPVNGDIETRQKLVTINVGDLWPGQEYRIPVRMVVPANRKAKGFHLTGGSSPSRLEKDARPNPNERELLEGGVGLVITVVQEPGTYGQRALSQAAEKRFAETLNPRVKIQYWAWPATLMRAITTAYAEKDHFEKGKVAASGGSKNGASPSMAIIHDERMTAVHATVSPIWDSPLRLNDEDAWKELRAQPGRRGGFTGGHFGPNFNERVLDAGGTWKDLQNFARDISDQVFISRNLKALRKRGVDMLFHPGTHDFVAFDMAWGGKQHPTIPVYLGANSGHGKRGHPKIERDQQNKAGFMLKHFFPHEVKGDLLTPPEVKSELKSKTLNVSVSFAPGSGEESGRIWWIFDRAPDGSPNYMSEMIPDNQTMEMKKIGDQWCATIELDPKAKRIDFFSNHRKTLRYKESSYRTYISSPYTRVHLKE
;
A
#
# COMPACT_ATOMS: atom_id res chain seq x y z
N MET A 1 8.72 -36.04 -65.19
CA MET A 1 9.64 -35.31 -64.29
C MET A 1 8.85 -34.46 -63.37
N CYS A 2 8.60 -34.96 -62.14
CA CYS A 2 7.80 -34.28 -61.14
C CYS A 2 8.75 -33.55 -60.19
N LYS A 3 8.68 -32.21 -60.11
CA LYS A 3 9.46 -31.40 -59.17
C LYS A 3 8.68 -31.30 -57.84
N ILE A 4 9.19 -31.94 -56.80
CA ILE A 4 8.72 -31.78 -55.43
C ILE A 4 9.34 -30.51 -54.89
N VAL A 5 8.49 -29.52 -54.55
CA VAL A 5 8.88 -28.31 -53.80
C VAL A 5 8.70 -28.61 -52.33
N ILE A 6 9.79 -28.72 -51.60
CA ILE A 6 9.78 -28.89 -50.13
C ILE A 6 9.75 -27.49 -49.56
N THR A 7 8.60 -27.09 -48.99
CA THR A 7 8.45 -25.83 -48.21
C THR A 7 8.90 -26.13 -46.79
N ILE A 8 10.07 -25.63 -46.40
CA ILE A 8 10.57 -25.66 -45.02
C ILE A 8 9.90 -24.55 -44.26
N LEU A 9 8.92 -24.87 -43.41
CA LEU A 9 8.39 -23.97 -42.41
C LEU A 9 9.43 -23.85 -41.27
N LEU A 10 10.20 -22.77 -41.26
CA LEU A 10 10.99 -22.39 -40.10
C LEU A 10 10.03 -21.84 -39.02
N SER A 11 9.66 -22.70 -38.10
CA SER A 11 9.06 -22.28 -36.82
C SER A 11 10.14 -21.62 -35.96
N LEU A 12 10.19 -20.31 -35.99
CA LEU A 12 10.95 -19.52 -35.06
C LEU A 12 10.32 -19.68 -33.65
N TYR A 13 10.83 -20.63 -32.91
CA TYR A 13 10.66 -20.66 -31.46
C TYR A 13 11.42 -19.47 -30.89
N PHE A 14 10.70 -18.39 -30.63
CA PHE A 14 11.19 -17.36 -29.72
C PHE A 14 11.30 -18.01 -28.33
N SER A 15 12.50 -18.45 -27.99
CA SER A 15 12.88 -18.70 -26.62
C SER A 15 12.79 -17.37 -25.88
N PHE A 16 11.66 -17.09 -25.22
CA PHE A 16 11.60 -16.06 -24.22
C PHE A 16 12.56 -16.45 -23.11
N SER A 17 13.77 -15.90 -23.16
CA SER A 17 14.70 -15.94 -22.03
C SER A 17 13.96 -15.39 -20.80
N ALA A 18 14.13 -16.07 -19.67
CA ALA A 18 13.57 -15.74 -18.36
C ALA A 18 14.15 -14.45 -17.76
N PHE A 19 14.08 -13.34 -18.49
CA PHE A 19 14.17 -12.01 -17.95
C PHE A 19 12.76 -11.63 -17.51
N GLY A 20 12.53 -11.61 -16.19
CA GLY A 20 11.24 -11.21 -15.61
C GLY A 20 10.71 -9.96 -16.30
N MET A 21 9.43 -9.98 -16.66
CA MET A 21 8.74 -8.91 -17.40
C MET A 21 8.90 -7.58 -16.66
N LYS A 22 9.70 -6.65 -17.20
CA LYS A 22 9.89 -5.33 -16.59
C LYS A 22 8.62 -4.48 -16.76
N VAL A 23 8.01 -4.08 -15.64
CA VAL A 23 6.86 -3.18 -15.65
C VAL A 23 7.27 -1.74 -15.97
N PHE A 24 8.42 -1.28 -15.47
CA PHE A 24 8.87 0.11 -15.62
C PHE A 24 10.21 0.23 -16.35
N ASP A 25 10.29 1.16 -17.27
CA ASP A 25 11.56 1.72 -17.75
C ASP A 25 11.95 2.88 -16.82
N MET A 26 12.85 2.62 -15.87
CA MET A 26 13.28 3.64 -14.90
C MET A 26 14.15 4.73 -15.54
N LYS A 27 14.74 4.51 -16.73
CA LYS A 27 15.44 5.55 -17.47
C LYS A 27 14.45 6.57 -18.02
N GLU A 28 13.37 6.10 -18.66
CA GLU A 28 12.27 6.95 -19.13
C GLU A 28 11.60 7.68 -17.95
N ILE A 29 11.26 6.97 -16.88
CA ILE A 29 10.59 7.51 -15.68
C ILE A 29 11.39 8.69 -15.09
N ARG A 30 12.71 8.61 -15.08
CA ARG A 30 13.60 9.62 -14.47
C ARG A 30 14.03 10.73 -15.42
N ASP A 31 13.72 10.61 -16.70
CA ASP A 31 14.10 11.59 -17.70
C ASP A 31 13.12 12.78 -17.72
N PRO A 32 13.53 13.98 -17.27
CA PRO A 32 12.66 15.15 -17.28
C PRO A 32 12.32 15.64 -18.69
N SER A 33 13.13 15.31 -19.70
CA SER A 33 12.89 15.75 -21.10
C SER A 33 11.63 15.10 -21.69
N THR A 34 11.22 13.94 -21.19
CA THR A 34 10.04 13.19 -21.63
C THR A 34 8.74 13.59 -20.94
N LEU A 35 8.79 14.51 -19.94
CA LEU A 35 7.61 14.94 -19.16
C LEU A 35 6.59 15.73 -19.99
N GLN A 36 7.01 16.37 -21.07
CA GLN A 36 6.15 17.24 -21.89
C GLN A 36 5.29 18.16 -21.03
N ILE A 37 5.95 18.91 -20.14
CA ILE A 37 5.30 19.75 -19.13
C ILE A 37 4.45 20.83 -19.82
N LYS A 38 3.16 20.92 -19.38
CA LYS A 38 2.30 22.05 -19.71
C LYS A 38 1.98 22.79 -18.41
N VAL A 39 2.40 24.05 -18.32
CA VAL A 39 2.15 24.88 -17.14
C VAL A 39 0.70 25.35 -17.16
N LEU A 40 -0.01 25.11 -16.09
CA LEU A 40 -1.39 25.59 -15.86
C LEU A 40 -1.39 26.85 -14.97
N GLN A 41 -0.49 26.88 -13.98
CA GLN A 41 -0.25 28.02 -13.11
C GLN A 41 1.26 28.09 -12.84
N GLU A 42 1.86 29.25 -13.09
CA GLU A 42 3.26 29.49 -12.74
C GLU A 42 3.45 29.61 -11.22
N TRP A 43 4.72 29.58 -10.79
CA TRP A 43 5.06 29.80 -9.39
C TRP A 43 4.52 31.15 -8.89
N HIS A 44 3.65 31.12 -7.89
CA HIS A 44 3.05 32.29 -7.29
C HIS A 44 3.01 32.14 -5.76
N PRO A 45 3.05 33.26 -5.04
CA PRO A 45 2.91 33.24 -3.58
C PRO A 45 1.46 32.94 -3.20
N VAL A 46 1.30 32.15 -2.12
CA VAL A 46 -0.01 31.84 -1.53
C VAL A 46 0.06 32.11 -0.03
N ASN A 47 -0.73 33.07 0.43
CA ASN A 47 -0.84 33.43 1.83
C ASN A 47 -1.85 32.54 2.54
N GLY A 48 -1.59 32.25 3.81
CA GLY A 48 -2.44 31.42 4.67
C GLY A 48 -1.82 31.27 6.06
N ASP A 49 -2.17 30.20 6.76
CA ASP A 49 -1.56 29.89 8.07
C ASP A 49 -0.05 29.64 7.96
N ILE A 50 0.42 29.33 6.76
CA ILE A 50 1.83 29.29 6.38
C ILE A 50 1.97 29.87 4.96
N GLU A 51 2.95 30.75 4.77
CA GLU A 51 3.26 31.30 3.45
C GLU A 51 3.97 30.27 2.59
N THR A 52 3.47 30.06 1.37
CA THR A 52 4.01 29.10 0.41
C THR A 52 4.17 29.72 -0.98
N ARG A 53 4.96 29.06 -1.83
CA ARG A 53 4.92 29.25 -3.28
C ARG A 53 4.37 27.98 -3.89
N GLN A 54 3.50 28.14 -4.88
CA GLN A 54 2.81 27.00 -5.50
C GLN A 54 2.88 27.09 -7.02
N LYS A 55 2.93 25.93 -7.68
CA LYS A 55 2.88 25.76 -9.13
C LYS A 55 1.98 24.58 -9.48
N LEU A 56 1.23 24.70 -10.57
CA LEU A 56 0.45 23.60 -11.13
C LEU A 56 0.87 23.34 -12.58
N VAL A 57 1.17 22.09 -12.88
CA VAL A 57 1.51 21.63 -14.23
C VAL A 57 0.70 20.38 -14.59
N THR A 58 0.61 20.05 -15.88
CA THR A 58 0.32 18.69 -16.31
C THR A 58 1.56 18.07 -16.95
N ILE A 59 1.72 16.77 -16.78
CA ILE A 59 2.84 16.01 -17.30
C ILE A 59 2.38 14.77 -18.06
N ASN A 60 3.14 14.35 -19.03
CA ASN A 60 3.02 13.03 -19.62
C ASN A 60 3.69 12.00 -18.70
N VAL A 61 2.92 11.00 -18.27
CA VAL A 61 3.44 9.86 -17.50
C VAL A 61 4.14 8.85 -18.40
N GLY A 62 3.70 8.78 -19.66
CA GLY A 62 4.13 7.88 -20.73
C GLY A 62 2.93 7.34 -21.49
N ASP A 63 3.17 6.53 -22.50
CA ASP A 63 2.12 5.92 -23.28
C ASP A 63 1.67 4.58 -22.67
N LEU A 64 0.37 4.38 -22.51
CA LEU A 64 -0.22 3.08 -22.13
C LEU A 64 -0.03 2.04 -23.25
N TRP A 65 -0.19 2.49 -24.49
CA TRP A 65 0.15 1.79 -25.73
C TRP A 65 0.53 2.83 -26.78
N PRO A 66 1.17 2.46 -27.89
CA PRO A 66 1.64 3.42 -28.87
C PRO A 66 0.59 4.48 -29.25
N GLY A 67 0.93 5.74 -29.03
CA GLY A 67 0.05 6.89 -29.30
C GLY A 67 -1.05 7.16 -28.28
N GLN A 68 -1.12 6.41 -27.18
CA GLN A 68 -2.08 6.66 -26.11
C GLN A 68 -1.39 7.25 -24.88
N GLU A 69 -1.22 8.55 -24.90
CA GLU A 69 -0.66 9.33 -23.81
C GLU A 69 -1.48 9.20 -22.51
N TYR A 70 -0.79 9.04 -21.38
CA TYR A 70 -1.37 9.13 -20.06
C TYR A 70 -0.86 10.40 -19.36
N ARG A 71 -1.71 11.41 -19.26
CA ARG A 71 -1.37 12.73 -18.72
C ARG A 71 -2.07 13.02 -17.40
N ILE A 72 -1.34 13.60 -16.45
CA ILE A 72 -1.86 13.90 -15.11
C ILE A 72 -1.43 15.29 -14.63
N PRO A 73 -2.20 15.92 -13.72
CA PRO A 73 -1.80 17.16 -13.05
C PRO A 73 -0.85 16.88 -11.87
N VAL A 74 0.07 17.82 -11.63
CA VAL A 74 0.95 17.83 -10.45
C VAL A 74 0.96 19.24 -9.87
N ARG A 75 0.53 19.38 -8.62
CA ARG A 75 0.70 20.61 -7.84
C ARG A 75 1.92 20.46 -6.93
N MET A 76 2.78 21.45 -6.98
CA MET A 76 3.96 21.57 -6.14
C MET A 76 3.79 22.72 -5.17
N VAL A 77 4.17 22.49 -3.92
CA VAL A 77 4.08 23.47 -2.83
C VAL A 77 5.40 23.50 -2.08
N VAL A 78 5.99 24.67 -1.95
CA VAL A 78 7.24 24.86 -1.19
C VAL A 78 7.09 26.01 -0.19
N PRO A 79 7.89 26.05 0.89
CA PRO A 79 7.95 27.23 1.77
C PRO A 79 8.27 28.49 0.98
N ALA A 80 7.68 29.64 1.35
CA ALA A 80 7.84 30.90 0.61
C ALA A 80 9.30 31.38 0.52
N ASN A 81 10.08 31.19 1.59
CA ASN A 81 11.38 31.80 1.80
C ASN A 81 12.60 30.91 1.54
N ARG A 82 12.39 29.65 1.14
CA ARG A 82 13.49 28.68 0.89
C ARG A 82 13.09 27.58 -0.06
N LYS A 83 14.09 26.87 -0.59
CA LYS A 83 13.88 25.62 -1.32
C LYS A 83 13.43 24.51 -0.36
N ALA A 84 12.59 23.60 -0.85
CA ALA A 84 12.21 22.43 -0.10
C ALA A 84 13.31 21.36 -0.14
N LYS A 85 13.68 20.83 1.02
CA LYS A 85 14.65 19.71 1.17
C LYS A 85 13.92 18.37 1.19
N GLY A 86 13.60 17.87 0.01
CA GLY A 86 12.70 16.72 -0.12
C GLY A 86 11.24 17.11 0.02
N PHE A 87 10.34 16.12 -0.01
CA PHE A 87 8.89 16.40 0.00
C PHE A 87 8.04 15.20 0.39
N HIS A 88 6.84 15.50 0.86
CA HIS A 88 5.76 14.54 1.02
C HIS A 88 4.94 14.46 -0.27
N LEU A 89 4.79 13.23 -0.80
CA LEU A 89 4.11 12.92 -2.06
C LEU A 89 2.76 12.26 -1.80
N THR A 90 1.69 12.76 -2.41
CA THR A 90 0.35 12.16 -2.33
C THR A 90 -0.32 12.07 -3.70
N GLY A 91 -1.04 10.97 -3.95
CA GLY A 91 -1.80 10.74 -5.19
C GLY A 91 -3.31 10.85 -5.04
N GLY A 92 -3.81 11.26 -3.87
CA GLY A 92 -5.22 11.17 -3.50
C GLY A 92 -6.07 12.41 -3.75
N SER A 93 -5.64 13.32 -4.61
CA SER A 93 -6.40 14.50 -4.95
C SER A 93 -7.40 14.26 -6.10
N SER A 94 -8.06 15.32 -6.56
CA SER A 94 -8.83 15.36 -7.80
C SER A 94 -8.39 16.55 -8.64
N PRO A 95 -8.56 16.55 -9.97
CA PRO A 95 -8.17 17.68 -10.82
C PRO A 95 -8.78 19.00 -10.33
N SER A 96 -10.06 19.02 -10.04
CA SER A 96 -10.76 20.23 -9.56
C SER A 96 -10.25 20.77 -8.22
N ARG A 97 -9.67 19.91 -7.39
CA ARG A 97 -8.98 20.36 -6.16
C ARG A 97 -7.61 20.91 -6.49
N LEU A 98 -6.90 20.33 -7.44
CA LEU A 98 -5.57 20.77 -7.82
C LEU A 98 -5.58 22.10 -8.58
N GLU A 99 -6.67 22.46 -9.24
CA GLU A 99 -6.85 23.78 -9.88
C GLU A 99 -6.89 24.92 -8.87
N LYS A 100 -7.23 24.61 -7.62
CA LYS A 100 -7.21 25.56 -6.50
C LYS A 100 -5.88 25.48 -5.76
N ASP A 101 -5.46 26.57 -5.16
CA ASP A 101 -4.29 26.58 -4.29
C ASP A 101 -4.45 25.60 -3.15
N ALA A 102 -3.39 24.86 -2.88
CA ALA A 102 -3.37 23.93 -1.78
C ALA A 102 -3.44 24.68 -0.44
N ARG A 103 -4.27 24.18 0.46
CA ARG A 103 -4.34 24.63 1.85
C ARG A 103 -3.79 23.54 2.75
N PRO A 104 -2.53 23.65 3.20
CA PRO A 104 -1.89 22.64 4.01
C PRO A 104 -2.65 22.42 5.32
N ASN A 105 -2.90 21.15 5.66
CA ASN A 105 -3.46 20.78 6.96
C ASN A 105 -2.39 20.93 8.07
N PRO A 106 -2.75 20.83 9.37
CA PRO A 106 -1.78 21.03 10.45
C PRO A 106 -0.50 20.22 10.33
N ASN A 107 -0.58 18.94 9.95
CA ASN A 107 0.61 18.10 9.78
C ASN A 107 1.46 18.52 8.57
N GLU A 108 0.84 18.93 7.48
CA GLU A 108 1.54 19.45 6.29
C GLU A 108 2.20 20.80 6.56
N ARG A 109 1.60 21.63 7.42
CA ARG A 109 2.22 22.90 7.87
C ARG A 109 3.52 22.63 8.63
N GLU A 110 3.53 21.69 9.55
CA GLU A 110 4.76 21.30 10.27
C GLU A 110 5.87 20.83 9.34
N LEU A 111 5.53 20.07 8.29
CA LEU A 111 6.48 19.67 7.27
C LEU A 111 7.04 20.88 6.51
N LEU A 112 6.18 21.77 6.05
CA LEU A 112 6.58 23.00 5.34
C LEU A 112 7.43 23.92 6.21
N GLU A 113 7.07 24.12 7.48
CA GLU A 113 7.86 24.86 8.46
C GLU A 113 9.27 24.27 8.63
N GLY A 114 9.37 22.94 8.62
CA GLY A 114 10.63 22.21 8.65
C GLY A 114 11.41 22.24 7.33
N GLY A 115 10.85 22.85 6.28
CA GLY A 115 11.51 22.94 4.97
C GLY A 115 11.24 21.77 4.04
N VAL A 116 10.24 20.93 4.34
CA VAL A 116 9.78 19.83 3.48
C VAL A 116 8.67 20.33 2.56
N GLY A 117 8.77 20.10 1.26
CA GLY A 117 7.75 20.45 0.29
C GLY A 117 6.57 19.46 0.26
N LEU A 118 5.53 19.82 -0.51
CA LEU A 118 4.43 18.92 -0.82
C LEU A 118 4.34 18.76 -2.35
N VAL A 119 4.17 17.52 -2.80
CA VAL A 119 3.88 17.20 -4.21
C VAL A 119 2.59 16.41 -4.25
N ILE A 120 1.57 16.99 -4.89
CA ILE A 120 0.21 16.47 -4.86
C ILE A 120 -0.22 16.17 -6.30
N THR A 121 -0.69 14.94 -6.53
CA THR A 121 -1.13 14.52 -7.86
C THR A 121 -2.43 13.71 -7.78
N VAL A 122 -2.87 13.17 -8.91
CA VAL A 122 -4.05 12.32 -9.06
C VAL A 122 -3.60 10.99 -9.65
N VAL A 123 -3.64 9.96 -8.84
CA VAL A 123 -3.32 8.60 -9.30
C VAL A 123 -4.46 8.01 -10.12
N GLN A 124 -5.68 8.28 -9.70
CA GLN A 124 -6.87 7.82 -10.41
C GLN A 124 -7.86 8.98 -10.59
N GLU A 125 -8.19 9.25 -11.83
CA GLU A 125 -9.17 10.26 -12.17
C GLU A 125 -10.30 9.72 -13.06
N PRO A 126 -11.51 9.56 -12.52
CA PRO A 126 -12.64 9.17 -13.32
C PRO A 126 -13.26 10.37 -14.06
N GLY A 127 -12.94 10.55 -15.31
CA GLY A 127 -13.71 11.44 -16.20
C GLY A 127 -13.01 12.71 -16.67
N THR A 128 -12.09 13.29 -15.91
CA THR A 128 -11.23 14.37 -16.40
C THR A 128 -10.06 13.79 -17.16
N TYR A 129 -9.63 14.42 -18.24
CA TYR A 129 -8.59 13.93 -19.16
C TYR A 129 -8.92 12.61 -19.88
N GLY A 130 -10.19 12.16 -19.89
CA GLY A 130 -10.61 10.93 -20.57
C GLY A 130 -10.18 9.61 -19.90
N GLN A 131 -9.67 9.63 -18.69
CA GLN A 131 -9.06 8.47 -18.04
C GLN A 131 -10.04 7.33 -17.74
N ARG A 132 -11.33 7.61 -17.54
CA ARG A 132 -12.32 6.54 -17.32
C ARG A 132 -12.49 5.66 -18.56
N ALA A 133 -12.57 6.25 -19.74
CA ALA A 133 -12.62 5.51 -21.00
C ALA A 133 -11.31 4.74 -21.25
N LEU A 134 -10.15 5.36 -20.92
CA LEU A 134 -8.85 4.71 -20.97
C LEU A 134 -8.77 3.51 -20.03
N SER A 135 -9.29 3.61 -18.81
CA SER A 135 -9.29 2.48 -17.86
C SER A 135 -10.05 1.28 -18.40
N GLN A 136 -11.20 1.47 -19.04
CA GLN A 136 -11.97 0.38 -19.64
C GLN A 136 -11.24 -0.27 -20.82
N ALA A 137 -10.67 0.54 -21.71
CA ALA A 137 -9.89 0.05 -22.83
C ALA A 137 -8.62 -0.69 -22.38
N ALA A 138 -7.94 -0.18 -21.35
CA ALA A 138 -6.77 -0.81 -20.76
C ALA A 138 -7.10 -2.16 -20.12
N GLU A 139 -8.22 -2.25 -19.36
CA GLU A 139 -8.70 -3.51 -18.78
C GLU A 139 -8.97 -4.58 -19.85
N LYS A 140 -9.63 -4.20 -20.95
CA LYS A 140 -9.89 -5.11 -22.07
C LYS A 140 -8.57 -5.60 -22.69
N ARG A 141 -7.67 -4.68 -23.06
CA ARG A 141 -6.36 -5.04 -23.63
C ARG A 141 -5.54 -5.92 -22.69
N PHE A 142 -5.56 -5.60 -21.38
CA PHE A 142 -4.85 -6.40 -20.41
C PHE A 142 -5.42 -7.83 -20.32
N ALA A 143 -6.74 -8.00 -20.31
CA ALA A 143 -7.37 -9.32 -20.28
C ALA A 143 -6.98 -10.18 -21.50
N GLU A 144 -6.79 -9.55 -22.66
CA GLU A 144 -6.40 -10.21 -23.91
C GLU A 144 -4.88 -10.51 -24.00
N THR A 145 -4.01 -9.73 -23.34
CA THR A 145 -2.56 -9.75 -23.58
C THR A 145 -1.72 -10.09 -22.37
N LEU A 146 -2.27 -9.98 -21.16
CA LEU A 146 -1.54 -10.02 -19.87
C LEU A 146 -0.30 -9.11 -19.82
N ASN A 147 -0.30 -8.04 -20.61
CA ASN A 147 0.79 -7.06 -20.60
C ASN A 147 0.60 -6.08 -19.42
N PRO A 148 1.48 -6.07 -18.40
CA PRO A 148 1.34 -5.19 -17.23
C PRO A 148 1.41 -3.70 -17.58
N ARG A 149 2.04 -3.32 -18.69
CA ARG A 149 2.14 -1.93 -19.15
C ARG A 149 0.77 -1.32 -19.43
N VAL A 150 -0.15 -2.08 -20.00
CA VAL A 150 -1.50 -1.59 -20.33
C VAL A 150 -2.45 -1.66 -19.13
N LYS A 151 -2.04 -2.25 -18.02
CA LYS A 151 -2.84 -2.31 -16.78
C LYS A 151 -2.63 -1.04 -15.96
N ILE A 152 -3.67 -0.21 -15.85
CA ILE A 152 -3.61 1.07 -15.12
C ILE A 152 -3.03 0.90 -13.71
N GLN A 153 -3.48 -0.13 -12.98
CA GLN A 153 -3.06 -0.38 -11.61
C GLN A 153 -1.60 -0.80 -11.49
N TYR A 154 -1.09 -1.57 -12.44
CA TYR A 154 0.29 -2.05 -12.38
C TYR A 154 1.30 -1.01 -12.86
N TRP A 155 0.94 -0.24 -13.87
CA TRP A 155 1.86 0.69 -14.50
C TRP A 155 1.51 2.15 -14.22
N ALA A 156 0.33 2.63 -14.63
CA ALA A 156 0.03 4.05 -14.65
C ALA A 156 0.02 4.69 -13.25
N TRP A 157 -0.58 4.02 -12.26
CA TRP A 157 -0.66 4.57 -10.91
C TRP A 157 0.69 4.74 -10.22
N PRO A 158 1.56 3.72 -10.11
CA PRO A 158 2.89 3.93 -9.54
C PRO A 158 3.77 4.82 -10.41
N ALA A 159 3.70 4.72 -11.76
CA ALA A 159 4.43 5.61 -12.66
C ALA A 159 4.08 7.08 -12.45
N THR A 160 2.80 7.39 -12.19
CA THR A 160 2.33 8.74 -11.85
C THR A 160 3.13 9.34 -10.69
N LEU A 161 3.30 8.61 -9.59
CA LEU A 161 4.05 9.07 -8.44
C LEU A 161 5.54 9.25 -8.75
N MET A 162 6.14 8.28 -9.45
CA MET A 162 7.55 8.35 -9.84
C MET A 162 7.83 9.51 -10.81
N ARG A 163 6.90 9.80 -11.72
CA ARG A 163 6.98 10.95 -12.64
C ARG A 163 6.77 12.28 -11.92
N ALA A 164 5.90 12.32 -10.91
CA ALA A 164 5.74 13.51 -10.06
C ALA A 164 7.04 13.83 -9.29
N ILE A 165 7.81 12.82 -8.86
CA ILE A 165 9.15 13.03 -8.29
C ILE A 165 10.09 13.66 -9.33
N THR A 166 10.08 13.16 -10.56
CA THR A 166 10.89 13.70 -11.65
C THR A 166 10.52 15.14 -11.95
N THR A 167 9.22 15.47 -11.92
CA THR A 167 8.70 16.83 -12.09
C THR A 167 9.21 17.78 -11.01
N ALA A 168 9.09 17.39 -9.74
CA ALA A 168 9.57 18.20 -8.62
C ALA A 168 11.09 18.47 -8.72
N TYR A 169 11.89 17.45 -9.06
CA TYR A 169 13.33 17.60 -9.20
C TYR A 169 13.77 18.34 -10.48
N ALA A 170 12.89 18.52 -11.46
CA ALA A 170 13.13 19.43 -12.58
C ALA A 170 13.05 20.91 -12.16
N GLU A 171 12.30 21.23 -11.12
CA GLU A 171 12.14 22.59 -10.55
C GLU A 171 13.27 22.92 -9.55
N LYS A 172 14.52 22.96 -10.05
CA LYS A 172 15.75 23.06 -9.24
C LYS A 172 15.85 24.30 -8.37
N ASP A 173 15.12 25.37 -8.71
CA ASP A 173 15.08 26.60 -7.91
C ASP A 173 14.15 26.50 -6.71
N HIS A 174 13.32 25.45 -6.65
CA HIS A 174 12.29 25.25 -5.65
C HIS A 174 12.49 23.96 -4.83
N PHE A 175 13.12 22.95 -5.39
CA PHE A 175 13.39 21.68 -4.72
C PHE A 175 14.87 21.31 -4.72
N GLU A 176 15.35 20.84 -3.60
CA GLU A 176 16.63 20.14 -3.46
C GLU A 176 16.38 18.62 -3.38
N LYS A 177 17.37 17.83 -3.80
CA LYS A 177 17.34 16.38 -3.57
C LYS A 177 17.35 16.10 -2.08
N GLY A 178 16.47 15.22 -1.62
CA GLY A 178 16.33 14.89 -0.22
C GLY A 178 15.40 13.71 -0.02
N LYS A 179 14.89 13.55 1.19
CA LYS A 179 13.94 12.49 1.53
C LYS A 179 12.62 12.68 0.78
N VAL A 180 12.08 11.59 0.25
CA VAL A 180 10.75 11.55 -0.37
C VAL A 180 9.91 10.50 0.33
N ALA A 181 8.88 10.95 1.05
CA ALA A 181 7.92 10.07 1.69
C ALA A 181 6.58 10.12 0.95
N ALA A 182 6.01 8.97 0.64
CA ALA A 182 4.70 8.91 0.03
C ALA A 182 3.64 8.36 0.99
N SER A 183 2.39 8.87 0.87
CA SER A 183 1.26 8.32 1.62
C SER A 183 -0.02 8.30 0.82
N GLY A 184 -0.92 7.40 1.23
CA GLY A 184 -2.26 7.33 0.67
C GLY A 184 -3.06 6.13 1.16
N GLY A 185 -4.32 6.06 0.76
CA GLY A 185 -5.23 4.97 1.10
C GLY A 185 -5.85 4.34 -0.14
N SER A 186 -6.18 3.05 -0.08
CA SER A 186 -6.76 2.30 -1.19
C SER A 186 -5.86 2.34 -2.44
N LYS A 187 -6.35 2.79 -3.56
CA LYS A 187 -5.58 3.00 -4.80
C LYS A 187 -4.36 3.90 -4.59
N ASN A 188 -4.55 4.95 -3.79
CA ASN A 188 -3.48 5.89 -3.43
C ASN A 188 -2.51 5.32 -2.39
N GLY A 189 -2.83 4.18 -1.76
CA GLY A 189 -1.93 3.39 -0.90
C GLY A 189 -1.20 2.31 -1.69
N ALA A 190 -1.89 1.63 -2.62
CA ALA A 190 -1.29 0.63 -3.50
C ALA A 190 -0.21 1.23 -4.40
N SER A 191 -0.46 2.42 -4.94
CA SER A 191 0.46 3.10 -5.85
C SER A 191 1.83 3.38 -5.22
N PRO A 192 1.94 4.03 -4.03
CA PRO A 192 3.24 4.24 -3.40
C PRO A 192 3.88 2.94 -2.91
N SER A 193 3.09 1.93 -2.50
CA SER A 193 3.62 0.62 -2.13
C SER A 193 4.34 -0.09 -3.29
N MET A 194 3.85 0.09 -4.53
CA MET A 194 4.54 -0.41 -5.72
C MET A 194 5.69 0.51 -6.13
N ALA A 195 5.46 1.83 -6.18
CA ALA A 195 6.46 2.78 -6.65
C ALA A 195 7.76 2.72 -5.84
N ILE A 196 7.68 2.54 -4.50
CA ILE A 196 8.86 2.47 -3.63
C ILE A 196 9.75 1.25 -3.90
N ILE A 197 9.21 0.18 -4.48
CA ILE A 197 9.99 -0.99 -4.89
C ILE A 197 10.97 -0.61 -6.01
N HIS A 198 10.55 0.26 -6.92
CA HIS A 198 11.27 0.58 -8.15
C HIS A 198 12.08 1.87 -8.09
N ASP A 199 11.55 2.88 -7.37
CA ASP A 199 12.19 4.18 -7.33
C ASP A 199 12.95 4.41 -6.03
N GLU A 200 14.27 4.33 -6.12
CA GLU A 200 15.18 4.53 -4.98
C GLU A 200 15.17 5.97 -4.43
N ARG A 201 14.59 6.94 -5.16
CA ARG A 201 14.39 8.30 -4.66
C ARG A 201 13.34 8.36 -3.56
N MET A 202 12.43 7.37 -3.52
CA MET A 202 11.46 7.24 -2.43
C MET A 202 12.12 6.58 -1.22
N THR A 203 12.01 7.22 -0.07
CA THR A 203 12.68 6.82 1.17
C THR A 203 11.71 6.40 2.28
N ALA A 204 10.41 6.67 2.12
CA ALA A 204 9.39 6.20 3.05
C ALA A 204 8.03 5.98 2.40
N VAL A 205 7.25 5.06 2.97
CA VAL A 205 5.86 4.80 2.58
C VAL A 205 4.96 4.59 3.80
N HIS A 206 3.85 5.33 3.84
CA HIS A 206 2.76 5.13 4.77
C HIS A 206 1.48 4.87 3.99
N ALA A 207 1.04 3.60 3.93
CA ALA A 207 -0.09 3.22 3.11
C ALA A 207 -1.21 2.56 3.91
N THR A 208 -2.45 2.99 3.65
CA THR A 208 -3.64 2.40 4.26
C THR A 208 -4.41 1.57 3.23
N VAL A 209 -4.97 0.46 3.67
CA VAL A 209 -5.78 -0.46 2.85
C VAL A 209 -5.14 -0.74 1.48
N SER A 210 -3.88 -1.16 1.51
CA SER A 210 -3.05 -1.48 0.36
C SER A 210 -2.73 -2.98 0.33
N PRO A 211 -2.67 -3.61 -0.85
CA PRO A 211 -2.18 -4.98 -0.98
C PRO A 211 -0.66 -5.01 -0.75
N ILE A 212 -0.22 -5.73 0.26
CA ILE A 212 1.21 -5.79 0.64
C ILE A 212 1.77 -7.21 0.64
N TRP A 213 0.91 -8.23 0.68
CA TRP A 213 1.27 -9.63 0.75
C TRP A 213 1.08 -10.34 -0.59
N ASP A 214 1.87 -11.37 -0.84
CA ASP A 214 1.87 -12.22 -2.01
C ASP A 214 1.19 -13.58 -1.75
N SER A 215 0.01 -13.55 -1.14
CA SER A 215 -0.74 -14.76 -0.80
C SER A 215 -1.09 -15.61 -2.03
N PRO A 216 -1.38 -16.93 -1.87
CA PRO A 216 -1.80 -17.79 -2.96
C PRO A 216 -2.96 -17.22 -3.78
N LEU A 217 -3.96 -16.60 -3.11
CA LEU A 217 -5.07 -15.95 -3.81
C LEU A 217 -4.60 -14.78 -4.70
N ARG A 218 -3.62 -14.00 -4.26
CA ARG A 218 -3.04 -12.91 -5.07
C ARG A 218 -2.14 -13.41 -6.19
N LEU A 219 -1.54 -14.56 -6.00
CA LEU A 219 -0.72 -15.21 -7.02
C LEU A 219 -1.53 -16.09 -7.99
N ASN A 220 -2.86 -15.98 -7.95
CA ASN A 220 -3.77 -16.73 -8.81
C ASN A 220 -3.60 -18.26 -8.68
N ASP A 221 -3.34 -18.75 -7.47
CA ASP A 221 -3.32 -20.17 -7.19
C ASP A 221 -4.72 -20.76 -7.41
N GLU A 222 -4.83 -21.74 -8.34
CA GLU A 222 -6.12 -22.28 -8.77
C GLU A 222 -6.81 -23.06 -7.65
N ASP A 223 -6.06 -23.78 -6.83
CA ASP A 223 -6.62 -24.59 -5.75
C ASP A 223 -7.11 -23.71 -4.62
N ALA A 224 -6.36 -22.65 -4.25
CA ALA A 224 -6.82 -21.63 -3.31
C ALA A 224 -8.12 -20.96 -3.79
N TRP A 225 -8.24 -20.70 -5.08
CA TRP A 225 -9.46 -20.14 -5.67
C TRP A 225 -10.63 -21.13 -5.71
N LYS A 226 -10.37 -22.43 -5.98
CA LYS A 226 -11.40 -23.49 -5.90
C LYS A 226 -11.91 -23.64 -4.48
N GLU A 227 -11.01 -23.68 -3.50
CA GLU A 227 -11.37 -23.74 -2.09
C GLU A 227 -12.22 -22.53 -1.66
N LEU A 228 -11.82 -21.32 -2.07
CA LEU A 228 -12.59 -20.10 -1.80
C LEU A 228 -13.98 -20.12 -2.44
N ARG A 229 -14.09 -20.63 -3.69
CA ARG A 229 -15.36 -20.73 -4.42
C ARG A 229 -16.31 -21.77 -3.80
N ALA A 230 -15.79 -22.77 -3.11
CA ALA A 230 -16.57 -23.76 -2.38
C ALA A 230 -17.18 -23.22 -1.08
N GLN A 231 -16.70 -22.07 -0.56
CA GLN A 231 -17.23 -21.44 0.64
C GLN A 231 -18.64 -20.89 0.41
N PRO A 232 -19.56 -21.01 1.39
CA PRO A 232 -20.89 -20.43 1.29
C PRO A 232 -20.81 -18.89 1.30
N GLY A 233 -21.75 -18.21 0.65
CA GLY A 233 -21.88 -16.76 0.68
C GLY A 233 -21.71 -16.08 -0.68
N ARG A 234 -21.97 -14.76 -0.71
CA ARG A 234 -21.83 -13.94 -1.91
C ARG A 234 -20.37 -13.58 -2.18
N ARG A 235 -19.93 -13.77 -3.40
CA ARG A 235 -18.58 -13.40 -3.86
C ARG A 235 -18.36 -11.89 -4.08
N GLY A 236 -19.38 -11.07 -3.87
CA GLY A 236 -19.41 -9.67 -4.30
C GLY A 236 -18.49 -8.69 -3.56
N GLY A 237 -17.69 -9.13 -2.60
CA GLY A 237 -16.81 -8.26 -1.83
C GLY A 237 -15.41 -8.06 -2.41
N PHE A 238 -15.02 -8.86 -3.40
CA PHE A 238 -13.64 -8.89 -3.92
C PHE A 238 -13.44 -8.07 -5.19
N THR A 239 -14.46 -7.33 -5.59
CA THR A 239 -14.51 -6.63 -6.89
C THR A 239 -13.54 -5.45 -7.03
N GLY A 240 -12.92 -5.00 -5.97
CA GLY A 240 -12.10 -3.79 -5.99
C GLY A 240 -10.62 -4.00 -5.73
N GLY A 241 -10.18 -5.22 -5.49
CA GLY A 241 -8.77 -5.46 -5.18
C GLY A 241 -7.90 -5.33 -6.43
N HIS A 242 -6.88 -4.49 -6.35
CA HIS A 242 -5.72 -4.65 -7.20
C HIS A 242 -5.26 -6.09 -7.00
N PHE A 243 -5.29 -6.92 -8.03
CA PHE A 243 -4.99 -8.34 -7.89
C PHE A 243 -6.10 -9.20 -7.21
N GLY A 244 -7.38 -8.84 -7.40
CA GLY A 244 -8.51 -9.59 -6.82
C GLY A 244 -9.22 -10.49 -7.85
N PRO A 245 -10.30 -11.21 -7.44
CA PRO A 245 -11.03 -12.21 -8.23
C PRO A 245 -11.55 -11.74 -9.59
N ASN A 246 -12.00 -10.50 -9.70
CA ASN A 246 -12.48 -9.92 -10.96
C ASN A 246 -11.44 -9.88 -12.06
N PHE A 247 -10.19 -9.79 -11.67
CA PHE A 247 -9.07 -9.87 -12.57
C PHE A 247 -9.00 -11.24 -13.24
N ASN A 248 -9.13 -12.29 -12.47
CA ASN A 248 -9.05 -13.67 -12.94
C ASN A 248 -10.21 -14.01 -13.88
N GLU A 249 -11.44 -13.65 -13.51
CA GLU A 249 -12.62 -13.92 -14.31
C GLU A 249 -12.54 -13.24 -15.68
N ARG A 250 -12.14 -11.98 -15.76
CA ARG A 250 -12.00 -11.27 -17.04
C ARG A 250 -10.98 -11.88 -17.99
N VAL A 251 -9.87 -12.38 -17.46
CA VAL A 251 -8.85 -13.05 -18.29
C VAL A 251 -9.35 -14.39 -18.78
N LEU A 252 -10.02 -15.17 -17.91
CA LEU A 252 -10.62 -16.44 -18.29
C LEU A 252 -11.75 -16.24 -19.32
N ASP A 253 -12.58 -15.22 -19.14
CA ASP A 253 -13.64 -14.83 -20.09
C ASP A 253 -13.08 -14.40 -21.45
N ALA A 254 -11.88 -13.83 -21.48
CA ALA A 254 -11.14 -13.47 -22.70
C ALA A 254 -10.41 -14.65 -23.35
N GLY A 255 -10.55 -15.87 -22.82
CA GLY A 255 -9.94 -17.09 -23.36
C GLY A 255 -8.58 -17.46 -22.76
N GLY A 256 -8.10 -16.72 -21.76
CA GLY A 256 -6.90 -17.08 -21.00
C GLY A 256 -7.14 -18.28 -20.07
N THR A 257 -6.06 -18.87 -19.57
CA THR A 257 -6.09 -20.01 -18.66
C THR A 257 -5.61 -19.67 -17.26
N TRP A 258 -5.90 -20.52 -16.27
CA TRP A 258 -5.31 -20.42 -14.93
C TRP A 258 -3.79 -20.44 -14.96
N LYS A 259 -3.20 -21.24 -15.85
CA LYS A 259 -1.75 -21.29 -16.02
C LYS A 259 -1.16 -19.97 -16.50
N ASP A 260 -1.85 -19.27 -17.40
CA ASP A 260 -1.44 -17.93 -17.87
C ASP A 260 -1.49 -16.93 -16.72
N LEU A 261 -2.56 -16.96 -15.93
CA LEU A 261 -2.71 -16.10 -14.75
C LEU A 261 -1.64 -16.37 -13.68
N GLN A 262 -1.34 -17.63 -13.40
CA GLN A 262 -0.30 -18.01 -12.44
C GLN A 262 1.09 -17.60 -12.94
N ASN A 263 1.39 -17.81 -14.21
CA ASN A 263 2.64 -17.40 -14.82
C ASN A 263 2.79 -15.87 -14.72
N PHE A 264 1.79 -15.13 -15.14
CA PHE A 264 1.78 -13.68 -15.05
C PHE A 264 1.98 -13.18 -13.60
N ALA A 265 1.21 -13.71 -12.65
CA ALA A 265 1.31 -13.32 -11.25
C ALA A 265 2.70 -13.60 -10.66
N ARG A 266 3.31 -14.76 -10.99
CA ARG A 266 4.67 -15.08 -10.60
C ARG A 266 5.68 -14.11 -11.20
N ASP A 267 5.56 -13.80 -12.49
CA ASP A 267 6.53 -12.98 -13.22
C ASP A 267 6.52 -11.52 -12.78
N ILE A 268 5.39 -11.01 -12.25
CA ILE A 268 5.31 -9.64 -11.74
C ILE A 268 5.37 -9.53 -10.22
N SER A 269 5.30 -10.62 -9.46
CA SER A 269 5.16 -10.58 -8.00
C SER A 269 6.26 -9.80 -7.30
N ASP A 270 7.50 -9.93 -7.77
CA ASP A 270 8.66 -9.20 -7.25
C ASP A 270 8.62 -7.69 -7.58
N GLN A 271 7.72 -7.26 -8.46
CA GLN A 271 7.58 -5.87 -8.85
C GLN A 271 6.37 -5.19 -8.20
N VAL A 272 5.52 -5.93 -7.50
CA VAL A 272 4.25 -5.41 -6.99
C VAL A 272 4.04 -5.58 -5.49
N PHE A 273 4.64 -6.61 -4.86
CA PHE A 273 4.38 -6.90 -3.45
C PHE A 273 5.53 -6.49 -2.52
N ILE A 274 5.18 -5.77 -1.46
CA ILE A 274 6.13 -5.39 -0.40
C ILE A 274 6.76 -6.62 0.24
N SER A 275 5.98 -7.67 0.49
CA SER A 275 6.44 -8.92 1.10
C SER A 275 7.63 -9.54 0.35
N ARG A 276 7.63 -9.50 -0.97
CA ARG A 276 8.73 -9.97 -1.82
C ARG A 276 9.98 -9.08 -1.75
N ASN A 277 9.81 -7.81 -1.45
CA ASN A 277 10.87 -6.80 -1.50
C ASN A 277 11.35 -6.34 -0.12
N LEU A 278 10.79 -6.87 0.97
CA LEU A 278 11.02 -6.38 2.33
C LEU A 278 12.51 -6.28 2.70
N LYS A 279 13.30 -7.32 2.38
CA LYS A 279 14.75 -7.36 2.64
C LYS A 279 15.50 -6.27 1.88
N ALA A 280 15.18 -6.07 0.60
CA ALA A 280 15.80 -5.06 -0.25
C ALA A 280 15.43 -3.64 0.21
N LEU A 281 14.17 -3.41 0.55
CA LEU A 281 13.69 -2.13 1.07
C LEU A 281 14.35 -1.77 2.40
N ARG A 282 14.48 -2.71 3.32
CA ARG A 282 15.22 -2.52 4.59
C ARG A 282 16.70 -2.22 4.37
N LYS A 283 17.35 -2.96 3.46
CA LYS A 283 18.76 -2.69 3.10
C LYS A 283 18.95 -1.28 2.53
N ARG A 284 17.96 -0.74 1.85
CA ARG A 284 17.90 0.64 1.36
C ARG A 284 17.62 1.68 2.45
N GLY A 285 17.28 1.26 3.67
CA GLY A 285 16.87 2.17 4.75
C GLY A 285 15.49 2.80 4.51
N VAL A 286 14.58 2.09 3.87
CA VAL A 286 13.22 2.58 3.62
C VAL A 286 12.38 2.46 4.88
N ASP A 287 11.80 3.57 5.33
CA ASP A 287 10.81 3.56 6.40
C ASP A 287 9.44 3.14 5.86
N MET A 288 8.76 2.25 6.58
CA MET A 288 7.48 1.70 6.14
C MET A 288 6.51 1.58 7.31
N LEU A 289 5.23 1.91 7.05
CA LEU A 289 4.12 1.60 7.95
C LEU A 289 2.85 1.39 7.12
N PHE A 290 2.22 0.24 7.29
CA PHE A 290 1.01 -0.12 6.57
C PHE A 290 -0.18 -0.23 7.52
N HIS A 291 -1.36 0.18 7.06
CA HIS A 291 -2.61 0.06 7.79
C HIS A 291 -3.61 -0.80 7.01
N PRO A 292 -3.46 -2.12 6.98
CA PRO A 292 -4.52 -2.99 6.45
C PRO A 292 -5.70 -2.96 7.42
N GLY A 293 -6.88 -2.62 6.94
CA GLY A 293 -8.08 -2.70 7.78
C GLY A 293 -8.48 -4.16 8.00
N THR A 294 -8.80 -4.57 9.25
CA THR A 294 -9.14 -5.97 9.55
C THR A 294 -10.39 -6.48 8.83
N HIS A 295 -11.24 -5.57 8.33
CA HIS A 295 -12.48 -5.88 7.61
C HIS A 295 -12.52 -5.16 6.26
N ASP A 296 -11.38 -5.13 5.59
CA ASP A 296 -11.22 -4.52 4.29
C ASP A 296 -11.06 -5.57 3.18
N PHE A 297 -11.71 -5.35 2.04
CA PHE A 297 -11.62 -6.25 0.90
C PHE A 297 -10.22 -6.27 0.24
N VAL A 298 -9.38 -5.28 0.54
CA VAL A 298 -7.98 -5.25 0.06
C VAL A 298 -7.05 -6.05 0.97
N ALA A 299 -7.43 -6.30 2.22
CA ALA A 299 -6.61 -6.99 3.23
C ALA A 299 -7.18 -8.37 3.60
N PHE A 300 -7.79 -9.06 2.65
CA PHE A 300 -8.46 -10.34 2.85
C PHE A 300 -7.51 -11.51 3.18
N ASP A 301 -6.22 -11.34 3.00
CA ASP A 301 -5.16 -12.35 3.19
C ASP A 301 -4.31 -12.12 4.45
N MET A 302 -4.93 -11.56 5.46
CA MET A 302 -4.25 -11.06 6.65
C MET A 302 -3.67 -12.17 7.53
N ALA A 303 -4.36 -13.31 7.67
CA ALA A 303 -3.87 -14.44 8.45
C ALA A 303 -2.68 -15.11 7.75
N TRP A 304 -2.72 -15.23 6.42
CA TRP A 304 -1.58 -15.70 5.64
C TRP A 304 -0.40 -14.72 5.77
N GLY A 305 -0.65 -13.42 5.59
CA GLY A 305 0.37 -12.38 5.67
C GLY A 305 1.04 -12.31 7.02
N GLY A 306 0.28 -12.39 8.11
CA GLY A 306 0.81 -12.39 9.47
C GLY A 306 1.69 -13.60 9.78
N LYS A 307 1.32 -14.79 9.24
CA LYS A 307 2.10 -16.01 9.38
C LYS A 307 3.40 -15.99 8.57
N GLN A 308 3.34 -15.57 7.31
CA GLN A 308 4.49 -15.66 6.38
C GLN A 308 5.43 -14.45 6.48
N HIS A 309 4.89 -13.28 6.82
CA HIS A 309 5.63 -12.02 6.83
C HIS A 309 5.41 -11.24 8.14
N PRO A 310 5.67 -11.85 9.33
CA PRO A 310 5.35 -11.26 10.63
C PRO A 310 6.11 -9.96 10.93
N THR A 311 7.16 -9.69 10.17
CA THR A 311 8.02 -8.51 10.38
C THR A 311 7.65 -7.30 9.52
N ILE A 312 6.63 -7.38 8.65
CA ILE A 312 6.12 -6.19 7.96
C ILE A 312 5.47 -5.27 9.01
N PRO A 313 5.87 -3.99 9.10
CA PRO A 313 5.29 -3.08 10.08
C PRO A 313 3.85 -2.72 9.69
N VAL A 314 2.90 -3.14 10.51
CA VAL A 314 1.47 -2.92 10.28
C VAL A 314 0.79 -2.34 11.52
N TYR A 315 -0.22 -1.51 11.29
CA TYR A 315 -1.23 -1.17 12.28
C TYR A 315 -2.58 -1.73 11.84
N LEU A 316 -3.11 -2.70 12.59
CA LEU A 316 -4.37 -3.37 12.32
C LEU A 316 -5.49 -2.66 13.07
N GLY A 317 -6.30 -1.89 12.37
CA GLY A 317 -7.47 -1.28 12.98
C GLY A 317 -8.59 -2.31 13.15
N ALA A 318 -8.96 -2.64 14.40
CA ALA A 318 -10.05 -3.58 14.67
C ALA A 318 -11.36 -3.10 14.03
N ASN A 319 -12.05 -3.99 13.32
CA ASN A 319 -13.29 -3.72 12.59
C ASN A 319 -13.21 -2.55 11.59
N SER A 320 -12.02 -2.14 11.17
CA SER A 320 -11.83 -1.06 10.20
C SER A 320 -11.70 -1.58 8.77
N GLY A 321 -11.96 -0.72 7.80
CA GLY A 321 -11.89 -0.98 6.37
C GLY A 321 -12.51 0.17 5.57
N HIS A 322 -12.65 0.03 4.25
CA HIS A 322 -13.31 1.05 3.42
C HIS A 322 -14.71 1.38 3.96
N GLY A 323 -14.92 2.64 4.39
CA GLY A 323 -16.19 3.11 4.92
C GLY A 323 -16.59 2.54 6.29
N LYS A 324 -15.77 1.72 6.92
CA LYS A 324 -16.03 1.17 8.26
C LYS A 324 -15.33 1.99 9.34
N ARG A 325 -16.09 2.36 10.37
CA ARG A 325 -15.59 3.22 11.47
C ARG A 325 -14.63 2.53 12.44
N GLY A 326 -14.48 1.22 12.34
CA GLY A 326 -13.73 0.41 13.30
C GLY A 326 -14.54 0.07 14.55
N HIS A 327 -13.95 -0.74 15.41
CA HIS A 327 -14.52 -1.17 16.69
C HIS A 327 -14.74 0.02 17.65
N PRO A 328 -15.77 0.06 18.51
CA PRO A 328 -16.00 1.16 19.46
C PRO A 328 -14.80 1.49 20.37
N LYS A 329 -14.04 0.48 20.78
CA LYS A 329 -12.85 0.60 21.64
C LYS A 329 -11.53 0.79 20.87
N ILE A 330 -11.57 1.01 19.54
CA ILE A 330 -10.35 1.25 18.76
C ILE A 330 -9.71 2.60 19.16
N GLU A 331 -8.41 2.68 19.01
CA GLU A 331 -7.63 3.89 19.30
C GLU A 331 -8.02 5.02 18.34
N ARG A 332 -8.93 5.90 18.80
CA ARG A 332 -9.44 7.06 18.03
C ARG A 332 -8.44 8.20 17.93
N ASP A 333 -7.50 8.24 18.84
CA ASP A 333 -6.46 9.25 18.97
C ASP A 333 -5.16 8.92 18.25
N GLN A 334 -5.18 7.87 17.43
CA GLN A 334 -3.99 7.47 16.69
C GLN A 334 -3.58 8.54 15.65
N GLN A 335 -2.30 8.87 15.65
CA GLN A 335 -1.68 9.87 14.78
C GLN A 335 -0.51 9.25 13.99
N ASN A 336 -0.66 7.99 13.59
CA ASN A 336 0.39 7.22 12.93
C ASN A 336 0.98 7.94 11.72
N LYS A 337 0.15 8.49 10.84
CA LYS A 337 0.64 9.21 9.65
C LYS A 337 1.51 10.41 10.03
N ALA A 338 1.03 11.24 10.97
CA ALA A 338 1.76 12.43 11.40
C ALA A 338 3.08 12.06 12.06
N GLY A 339 3.03 11.19 13.08
CA GLY A 339 4.24 10.74 13.79
C GLY A 339 5.25 10.06 12.86
N PHE A 340 4.79 9.23 11.93
CA PHE A 340 5.63 8.56 10.94
C PHE A 340 6.34 9.57 10.02
N MET A 341 5.59 10.54 9.45
CA MET A 341 6.17 11.54 8.56
C MET A 341 7.17 12.44 9.29
N LEU A 342 6.82 12.91 10.49
CA LEU A 342 7.72 13.74 11.29
C LEU A 342 8.99 12.98 11.67
N LYS A 343 8.88 11.74 12.13
CA LYS A 343 10.07 10.93 12.46
C LYS A 343 10.94 10.65 11.25
N HIS A 344 10.33 10.42 10.08
CA HIS A 344 11.06 10.23 8.83
C HIS A 344 11.84 11.48 8.44
N PHE A 345 11.19 12.64 8.36
CA PHE A 345 11.83 13.86 7.88
C PHE A 345 12.76 14.49 8.92
N PHE A 346 12.41 14.43 10.20
CA PHE A 346 13.10 15.09 11.32
C PHE A 346 13.57 14.09 12.39
N PRO A 347 14.39 13.08 12.05
CA PRO A 347 14.73 11.97 12.96
C PRO A 347 15.47 12.43 14.23
N HIS A 348 16.20 13.54 14.15
CA HIS A 348 16.95 14.09 15.27
C HIS A 348 16.14 15.07 16.13
N GLU A 349 15.09 15.68 15.58
CA GLU A 349 14.24 16.63 16.28
C GLU A 349 13.06 15.94 16.99
N VAL A 350 12.58 14.81 16.41
CA VAL A 350 11.53 14.00 17.02
C VAL A 350 12.09 13.13 18.11
N LYS A 351 11.68 13.39 19.36
CA LYS A 351 12.03 12.58 20.52
C LYS A 351 11.20 11.28 20.55
N GLY A 352 11.87 10.17 20.77
CA GLY A 352 11.32 8.82 20.69
C GLY A 352 11.45 8.21 19.28
N ASP A 353 11.32 6.88 19.23
CA ASP A 353 11.37 6.11 18.00
C ASP A 353 10.04 5.42 17.76
N LEU A 354 9.69 5.20 16.49
CA LEU A 354 8.55 4.36 16.14
C LEU A 354 8.79 2.93 16.62
N LEU A 355 7.73 2.28 17.10
CA LEU A 355 7.80 0.87 17.45
C LEU A 355 8.05 0.03 16.20
N THR A 356 8.87 -1.00 16.35
CA THR A 356 9.08 -2.04 15.35
C THR A 356 8.11 -3.21 15.57
N PRO A 357 7.84 -4.06 14.57
CA PRO A 357 6.99 -5.23 14.73
C PRO A 357 7.46 -6.11 15.91
N PRO A 358 6.57 -6.44 16.85
CA PRO A 358 6.92 -7.28 17.99
C PRO A 358 6.93 -8.77 17.62
N GLU A 359 7.60 -9.55 18.47
CA GLU A 359 7.45 -11.01 18.49
C GLU A 359 6.21 -11.41 19.27
N VAL A 360 5.51 -12.43 18.78
CA VAL A 360 4.30 -12.98 19.40
C VAL A 360 4.51 -14.45 19.70
N LYS A 361 4.18 -14.84 20.92
CA LYS A 361 4.08 -16.25 21.32
C LYS A 361 2.68 -16.52 21.84
N SER A 362 2.13 -17.67 21.50
CA SER A 362 0.85 -18.13 22.03
C SER A 362 0.95 -19.58 22.49
N GLU A 363 0.35 -19.87 23.63
CA GLU A 363 0.32 -21.19 24.23
C GLU A 363 -1.14 -21.59 24.50
N LEU A 364 -1.57 -22.67 23.85
CA LEU A 364 -2.90 -23.23 24.04
C LEU A 364 -2.90 -24.08 25.29
N LYS A 365 -3.80 -23.77 26.25
CA LYS A 365 -4.13 -24.58 27.43
C LYS A 365 -5.57 -25.05 27.30
N SER A 366 -5.99 -26.03 28.13
CA SER A 366 -7.28 -26.72 27.95
C SER A 366 -8.49 -25.80 27.75
N LYS A 367 -8.53 -24.63 28.36
CA LYS A 367 -9.66 -23.67 28.29
C LYS A 367 -9.22 -22.25 27.96
N THR A 368 -7.92 -22.02 27.76
CA THR A 368 -7.41 -20.67 27.57
C THR A 368 -6.32 -20.64 26.49
N LEU A 369 -6.18 -19.50 25.85
CA LEU A 369 -5.02 -19.15 25.02
C LEU A 369 -4.22 -18.06 25.74
N ASN A 370 -3.01 -18.39 26.17
CA ASN A 370 -2.09 -17.40 26.70
C ASN A 370 -1.31 -16.76 25.55
N VAL A 371 -1.30 -15.44 25.50
CA VAL A 371 -0.58 -14.67 24.48
C VAL A 371 0.44 -13.77 25.17
N SER A 372 1.68 -13.79 24.68
CA SER A 372 2.72 -12.86 25.08
C SER A 372 3.31 -12.15 23.86
N VAL A 373 3.57 -10.85 24.00
CA VAL A 373 4.09 -9.97 22.96
C VAL A 373 5.32 -9.26 23.50
N SER A 374 6.44 -9.37 22.78
CA SER A 374 7.74 -8.82 23.18
C SER A 374 8.24 -7.85 22.13
N PHE A 375 8.77 -6.73 22.59
CA PHE A 375 9.48 -5.75 21.77
C PHE A 375 10.99 -5.84 21.96
N ALA A 376 11.73 -5.21 21.06
CA ALA A 376 13.16 -5.04 21.27
C ALA A 376 13.43 -4.26 22.58
N PRO A 377 14.50 -4.60 23.31
CA PRO A 377 14.85 -3.90 24.55
C PRO A 377 14.93 -2.38 24.35
N GLY A 378 14.32 -1.61 25.25
CA GLY A 378 14.32 -0.15 25.17
C GLY A 378 13.29 0.47 24.20
N SER A 379 12.42 -0.31 23.57
CA SER A 379 11.36 0.21 22.67
C SER A 379 10.44 1.21 23.36
N GLY A 380 10.17 1.02 24.67
CA GLY A 380 9.40 1.95 25.50
C GLY A 380 7.94 2.08 25.08
N GLU A 381 7.34 0.95 24.73
CA GLU A 381 5.91 0.82 24.48
C GLU A 381 5.10 1.12 25.75
N GLU A 382 3.97 1.84 25.60
CA GLU A 382 3.22 2.46 26.68
C GLU A 382 1.92 1.72 27.00
N SER A 383 1.39 0.93 26.09
CA SER A 383 0.13 0.20 26.25
C SER A 383 0.09 -1.03 25.36
N GLY A 384 -0.77 -1.96 25.71
CA GLY A 384 -1.10 -3.11 24.87
C GLY A 384 -2.59 -3.42 24.98
N ARG A 385 -3.25 -3.67 23.84
CA ARG A 385 -4.62 -4.14 23.77
C ARG A 385 -4.70 -5.28 22.79
N ILE A 386 -5.27 -6.42 23.20
CA ILE A 386 -5.49 -7.58 22.34
C ILE A 386 -6.94 -7.62 21.84
N TRP A 387 -7.09 -8.09 20.61
CA TRP A 387 -8.34 -8.28 19.89
C TRP A 387 -8.41 -9.72 19.40
N TRP A 388 -9.59 -10.35 19.46
CA TRP A 388 -9.75 -11.71 18.91
C TRP A 388 -11.14 -11.91 18.33
N ILE A 389 -11.27 -12.95 17.52
CA ILE A 389 -12.52 -13.42 16.96
C ILE A 389 -12.46 -14.93 16.79
N PHE A 390 -13.55 -15.62 17.19
CA PHE A 390 -13.67 -17.06 17.01
C PHE A 390 -14.24 -17.38 15.62
N ASP A 391 -13.80 -18.49 15.06
CA ASP A 391 -14.32 -19.12 13.85
C ASP A 391 -14.48 -18.19 12.64
N ARG A 392 -13.69 -17.12 12.59
CA ARG A 392 -13.68 -16.24 11.42
C ARG A 392 -13.41 -17.04 10.15
N ALA A 393 -14.12 -16.71 9.08
CA ALA A 393 -13.97 -17.36 7.79
C ALA A 393 -12.51 -17.33 7.26
N PRO A 394 -12.13 -18.30 6.40
CA PRO A 394 -10.82 -18.29 5.77
C PRO A 394 -10.52 -16.99 5.04
N ASP A 395 -9.23 -16.71 4.88
CA ASP A 395 -8.75 -15.59 4.07
C ASP A 395 -9.40 -15.64 2.68
N GLY A 396 -9.88 -14.48 2.24
CA GLY A 396 -10.56 -14.36 0.95
C GLY A 396 -12.05 -14.70 0.95
N SER A 397 -12.60 -15.33 2.00
CA SER A 397 -14.04 -15.63 2.07
C SER A 397 -14.91 -14.38 2.04
N PRO A 398 -16.06 -14.42 1.34
CA PRO A 398 -17.04 -13.32 1.38
C PRO A 398 -17.49 -12.94 2.79
N ASN A 399 -17.57 -13.91 3.70
CA ASN A 399 -17.96 -13.70 5.09
C ASN A 399 -16.87 -13.01 5.91
N TYR A 400 -15.60 -13.16 5.53
CA TYR A 400 -14.46 -12.58 6.23
C TYR A 400 -14.62 -11.10 6.57
N MET A 401 -15.25 -10.31 5.71
CA MET A 401 -15.42 -8.88 5.91
C MET A 401 -16.66 -8.51 6.71
N SER A 402 -17.61 -9.42 6.86
CA SER A 402 -18.85 -9.19 7.62
C SER A 402 -18.79 -9.68 9.06
N GLU A 403 -17.87 -10.58 9.36
CA GLU A 403 -17.67 -11.16 10.69
C GLU A 403 -16.87 -10.21 11.57
N MET A 404 -17.59 -9.31 12.26
CA MET A 404 -16.98 -8.25 13.09
C MET A 404 -16.51 -8.82 14.44
N ILE A 405 -15.40 -8.31 14.96
CA ILE A 405 -14.93 -8.58 16.32
C ILE A 405 -15.99 -8.05 17.30
N PRO A 406 -16.57 -8.89 18.17
CA PRO A 406 -17.55 -8.48 19.17
C PRO A 406 -16.96 -7.55 20.25
N ASP A 407 -17.80 -6.72 20.86
CA ASP A 407 -17.39 -5.72 21.85
C ASP A 407 -16.71 -6.30 23.10
N ASN A 408 -16.99 -7.56 23.43
CA ASN A 408 -16.38 -8.29 24.54
C ASN A 408 -15.14 -9.11 24.15
N GLN A 409 -14.77 -9.14 22.86
CA GLN A 409 -13.60 -9.88 22.38
C GLN A 409 -12.38 -8.95 22.23
N THR A 410 -12.11 -8.21 23.28
CA THR A 410 -10.92 -7.37 23.45
C THR A 410 -10.64 -7.13 24.93
N MET A 411 -9.38 -7.01 25.29
CA MET A 411 -8.95 -6.60 26.63
C MET A 411 -7.63 -5.84 26.60
N GLU A 412 -7.36 -5.09 27.64
CA GLU A 412 -6.03 -4.54 27.88
C GLU A 412 -5.07 -5.64 28.29
N MET A 413 -3.87 -5.61 27.73
CA MET A 413 -2.79 -6.52 28.10
C MET A 413 -2.08 -6.00 29.35
N LYS A 414 -1.56 -6.93 30.15
CA LYS A 414 -0.74 -6.60 31.33
C LYS A 414 0.73 -6.72 30.99
N LYS A 415 1.52 -5.75 31.40
CA LYS A 415 2.98 -5.82 31.26
C LYS A 415 3.52 -6.66 32.42
N ILE A 416 4.21 -7.76 32.09
CA ILE A 416 4.86 -8.67 33.04
C ILE A 416 6.33 -8.80 32.60
N GLY A 417 7.25 -8.20 33.36
CA GLY A 417 8.61 -8.02 32.91
C GLY A 417 8.69 -7.22 31.61
N ASP A 418 9.32 -7.77 30.60
CA ASP A 418 9.47 -7.14 29.28
C ASP A 418 8.41 -7.60 28.27
N GLN A 419 7.35 -8.28 28.74
CA GLN A 419 6.32 -8.83 27.87
C GLN A 419 4.96 -8.23 28.19
N TRP A 420 4.13 -8.04 27.15
CA TRP A 420 2.71 -7.76 27.25
C TRP A 420 1.95 -9.07 27.17
N CYS A 421 1.18 -9.39 28.21
CA CYS A 421 0.52 -10.68 28.38
C CYS A 421 -1.00 -10.52 28.41
N ALA A 422 -1.69 -11.51 27.83
CA ALA A 422 -3.13 -11.67 27.93
C ALA A 422 -3.49 -13.16 27.99
N THR A 423 -4.57 -13.48 28.71
CA THR A 423 -5.17 -14.82 28.74
C THR A 423 -6.58 -14.70 28.19
N ILE A 424 -6.86 -15.39 27.10
CA ILE A 424 -8.16 -15.41 26.45
C ILE A 424 -8.89 -16.69 26.82
N GLU A 425 -10.09 -16.56 27.38
CA GLU A 425 -11.00 -17.69 27.60
C GLU A 425 -11.48 -18.23 26.24
N LEU A 426 -11.35 -19.53 26.02
CA LEU A 426 -11.74 -20.17 24.77
C LEU A 426 -13.21 -20.57 24.80
N ASP A 427 -13.92 -20.32 23.71
CA ASP A 427 -15.22 -20.92 23.46
C ASP A 427 -15.01 -22.43 23.21
N PRO A 428 -15.58 -23.32 24.01
CA PRO A 428 -15.42 -24.77 23.89
C PRO A 428 -15.97 -25.33 22.56
N LYS A 429 -16.80 -24.57 21.85
CA LYS A 429 -17.36 -24.93 20.55
C LYS A 429 -16.50 -24.43 19.37
N ALA A 430 -15.64 -23.45 19.62
CA ALA A 430 -14.82 -22.87 18.57
C ALA A 430 -13.80 -23.87 18.01
N LYS A 431 -13.57 -23.78 16.71
CA LYS A 431 -12.58 -24.58 15.98
C LYS A 431 -11.28 -23.83 15.80
N ARG A 432 -11.32 -22.50 15.81
CA ARG A 432 -10.17 -21.62 15.64
C ARG A 432 -10.39 -20.26 16.32
N ILE A 433 -9.31 -19.56 16.56
CA ILE A 433 -9.27 -18.19 17.03
C ILE A 433 -8.28 -17.40 16.20
N ASP A 434 -8.70 -16.22 15.77
CA ASP A 434 -7.83 -15.20 15.17
C ASP A 434 -7.59 -14.11 16.20
N PHE A 435 -6.36 -13.61 16.31
CA PHE A 435 -6.06 -12.51 17.23
C PHE A 435 -4.91 -11.64 16.74
N PHE A 436 -4.83 -10.43 17.25
CA PHE A 436 -3.71 -9.50 17.13
C PHE A 436 -3.75 -8.52 18.31
N SER A 437 -2.66 -7.79 18.52
CA SER A 437 -2.61 -6.74 19.55
C SER A 437 -2.12 -5.42 18.98
N ASN A 438 -2.55 -4.31 19.59
CA ASN A 438 -2.09 -2.96 19.29
C ASN A 438 -1.29 -2.41 20.45
N HIS A 439 -0.18 -1.74 20.16
CA HIS A 439 0.72 -1.16 21.17
C HIS A 439 1.03 0.28 20.83
N ARG A 440 1.01 1.15 21.82
CA ARG A 440 1.20 2.59 21.67
C ARG A 440 2.62 3.02 22.02
N LYS A 441 3.08 4.05 21.30
CA LYS A 441 4.26 4.87 21.62
C LYS A 441 3.96 6.33 21.32
N THR A 442 4.28 7.20 22.26
CA THR A 442 4.16 8.65 22.07
C THR A 442 5.49 9.24 21.59
N LEU A 443 5.45 9.91 20.45
CA LEU A 443 6.54 10.71 19.92
C LEU A 443 6.31 12.18 20.31
N ARG A 444 7.38 12.96 20.46
CA ARG A 444 7.30 14.41 20.70
C ARG A 444 8.07 15.16 19.63
N TYR A 445 7.45 16.19 19.09
CA TYR A 445 8.06 17.11 18.14
C TYR A 445 7.67 18.54 18.49
N LYS A 446 8.65 19.40 18.77
CA LYS A 446 8.42 20.73 19.36
C LYS A 446 7.55 20.58 20.62
N GLU A 447 6.46 21.34 20.73
CA GLU A 447 5.52 21.29 21.87
C GLU A 447 4.40 20.25 21.69
N SER A 448 4.38 19.55 20.55
CA SER A 448 3.30 18.59 20.20
C SER A 448 3.68 17.15 20.53
N SER A 449 2.67 16.34 20.85
CA SER A 449 2.79 14.90 21.11
C SER A 449 1.96 14.13 20.11
N TYR A 450 2.51 13.02 19.56
CA TYR A 450 1.89 12.18 18.53
C TYR A 450 1.80 10.75 19.03
N ARG A 451 0.58 10.27 19.19
CA ARG A 451 0.34 8.87 19.59
C ARG A 451 0.41 7.96 18.37
N THR A 452 1.46 7.16 18.32
CA THR A 452 1.68 6.18 17.25
C THR A 452 1.42 4.78 17.76
N TYR A 453 0.99 3.90 16.88
CA TYR A 453 0.63 2.52 17.21
C TYR A 453 1.22 1.56 16.17
N ILE A 454 1.61 0.39 16.65
CA ILE A 454 1.93 -0.77 15.83
C ILE A 454 1.14 -1.98 16.30
N SER A 455 0.91 -2.92 15.42
CA SER A 455 0.25 -4.18 15.77
C SER A 455 1.23 -5.34 15.78
N SER A 456 0.90 -6.34 16.58
CA SER A 456 1.44 -7.68 16.38
C SER A 456 1.00 -8.24 15.03
N PRO A 457 1.68 -9.25 14.48
CA PRO A 457 1.16 -10.00 13.33
C PRO A 457 -0.24 -10.54 13.61
N TYR A 458 -1.11 -10.52 12.59
CA TYR A 458 -2.41 -11.18 12.67
C TYR A 458 -2.19 -12.70 12.74
N THR A 459 -2.67 -13.34 13.78
CA THR A 459 -2.37 -14.73 14.09
C THR A 459 -3.65 -15.55 14.11
N ARG A 460 -3.65 -16.70 13.43
CA ARG A 460 -4.72 -17.69 13.45
C ARG A 460 -4.23 -18.97 14.13
N VAL A 461 -4.98 -19.45 15.14
CA VAL A 461 -4.70 -20.69 15.87
C VAL A 461 -5.87 -21.64 15.71
N HIS A 462 -5.61 -22.89 15.31
CA HIS A 462 -6.59 -23.98 15.30
C HIS A 462 -6.68 -24.58 16.71
N LEU A 463 -7.90 -24.72 17.23
CA LEU A 463 -8.18 -25.15 18.59
C LEU A 463 -8.46 -26.66 18.71
N LYS A 464 -8.82 -27.27 17.60
CA LYS A 464 -9.12 -28.71 17.48
C LYS A 464 -8.47 -29.21 16.18
N GLU A 465 -7.78 -30.29 16.26
CA GLU A 465 -7.39 -31.13 15.11
C GLU A 465 -8.53 -32.06 14.75
#